data_05e3eb00857294e09b5551549869a1f2
#
_entry.id   05e3eb00857294e09b5551549869a1f2
#
_cell.length_a   1.000
_cell.length_b   1.000
_cell.length_c   1.000
_cell.angle_alpha   90.00
_cell.angle_beta   90.00
_cell.angle_gamma   90.00
#
_symmetry.space_group_name_H-M   'P 1'
#
loop_
_entity.id
_entity.type
_entity.pdbx_description
1 polymer ?
#
loop_
_entity_poly.entity_id
_entity_poly.type
_entity_poly.pdbx_seq_one_letter_code
_entity_poly.pdbx_strand_id
1 'polypeptide(L)'
;MELNKQKRAFEEELIEFNNGINYFTKNFRETPVFNKYADIIERAEPKKTNYSVMDLCTQLLKNDSHFNEEYTAFQRYVNEFAGKFRLENHFNFIIRNDATQGEYERFAQNLRSFINEAKIELSIAETATQIGLVTDSIATKVRELSGQKDKIQHIITLIAEDFKKAEFEESKLIEFIKIRLEDSDNKVYKLLKRIQEFREENGLVYNEGLFNTDFATHKNREISSRAVKLLDQLRTAIKEQEQEEIRLQDLFELKFNIKEGLNETGWTHKIDSIGSTGTDILVKAIIYITLLHVFIKESSHRGSTDFKVHCIIDEVGQISAHYLRELLRFAKNRNIMMINGLPNKSGLEAHYKFTYQFRREENNNVRIFPSIVTEVEA
;
A
#
# COMPACT_ATOMS: atom_id res chain seq x y z
N MET A 1 57.50 -53.00 65.11
CA MET A 1 56.37 -53.31 64.14
C MET A 1 55.90 -52.03 63.46
N GLU A 2 55.70 -50.93 64.15
CA GLU A 2 55.20 -49.68 63.65
C GLU A 2 56.05 -49.06 62.52
N LEU A 3 57.41 -49.05 62.79
CA LEU A 3 58.38 -48.49 61.88
C LEU A 3 58.40 -49.22 60.48
N ASN A 4 58.21 -50.53 60.49
CA ASN A 4 58.20 -51.32 59.28
C ASN A 4 56.88 -51.14 58.51
N LYS A 5 55.81 -50.78 59.19
CA LYS A 5 54.54 -50.46 58.57
C LYS A 5 54.58 -49.10 57.87
N GLN A 6 55.15 -48.13 58.56
CA GLN A 6 55.36 -46.80 57.97
C GLN A 6 56.36 -46.83 56.82
N LYS A 7 57.43 -47.63 56.90
CA LYS A 7 58.32 -47.79 55.74
C LYS A 7 57.63 -48.36 54.53
N ARG A 8 56.83 -49.40 54.67
CA ARG A 8 56.08 -49.97 53.60
C ARG A 8 55.06 -49.00 52.92
N ALA A 9 54.37 -48.22 53.76
CA ALA A 9 53.48 -47.21 53.29
C ALA A 9 54.18 -46.14 52.42
N PHE A 10 55.36 -45.68 52.89
CA PHE A 10 56.16 -44.74 52.09
C PHE A 10 56.73 -45.35 50.81
N GLU A 11 57.12 -46.65 50.83
CA GLU A 11 57.59 -47.35 49.64
C GLU A 11 56.45 -47.51 48.61
N GLU A 12 55.25 -47.79 49.09
CA GLU A 12 54.04 -47.84 48.20
C GLU A 12 53.68 -46.49 47.59
N GLU A 13 53.71 -45.42 48.42
CA GLU A 13 53.50 -44.05 47.93
C GLU A 13 54.58 -43.61 46.93
N LEU A 14 55.85 -43.98 47.14
CA LEU A 14 56.93 -43.66 46.21
C LEU A 14 56.76 -44.37 44.87
N ILE A 15 56.34 -45.63 44.92
CA ILE A 15 56.07 -46.41 43.67
C ILE A 15 54.93 -45.78 42.89
N GLU A 16 53.81 -45.41 43.53
CA GLU A 16 52.72 -44.75 42.96
C GLU A 16 53.08 -43.38 42.33
N PHE A 17 53.88 -42.60 43.06
CA PHE A 17 54.36 -41.33 42.56
C PHE A 17 55.26 -41.47 41.32
N ASN A 18 56.17 -42.43 41.34
CA ASN A 18 57.04 -42.72 40.18
C ASN A 18 56.32 -43.24 39.02
N ASN A 19 55.22 -44.03 39.19
CA ASN A 19 54.34 -44.48 38.15
C ASN A 19 53.55 -43.31 37.55
N GLY A 20 53.12 -42.39 38.42
CA GLY A 20 52.45 -41.18 37.97
C GLY A 20 53.33 -40.28 37.09
N ILE A 21 54.60 -40.04 37.54
CA ILE A 21 55.58 -39.27 36.74
C ILE A 21 55.89 -39.95 35.42
N ASN A 22 56.08 -41.23 35.46
CA ASN A 22 56.32 -41.99 34.19
C ASN A 22 55.14 -41.92 33.21
N TYR A 23 53.88 -42.03 33.72
CA TYR A 23 52.70 -41.87 32.92
C TYR A 23 52.58 -40.45 32.37
N PHE A 24 52.77 -39.41 33.19
CA PHE A 24 52.76 -38.04 32.78
C PHE A 24 53.79 -37.79 31.66
N THR A 25 55.04 -38.22 31.85
CA THR A 25 56.14 -37.91 30.97
C THR A 25 56.00 -38.64 29.61
N LYS A 26 55.62 -39.94 29.63
CA LYS A 26 55.61 -40.80 28.44
C LYS A 26 54.26 -40.77 27.69
N ASN A 27 53.14 -40.65 28.42
CA ASN A 27 51.81 -40.82 27.84
C ASN A 27 50.99 -39.55 27.71
N PHE A 28 51.27 -38.51 28.58
CA PHE A 28 50.48 -37.32 28.60
C PHE A 28 51.20 -36.10 28.01
N ARG A 29 52.47 -35.91 28.33
CA ARG A 29 53.25 -34.70 27.94
C ARG A 29 53.38 -34.52 26.43
N GLU A 30 53.34 -35.60 25.64
CA GLU A 30 53.41 -35.57 24.20
C GLU A 30 52.06 -35.46 23.51
N THR A 31 50.96 -35.39 24.26
CA THR A 31 49.61 -35.28 23.68
C THR A 31 49.29 -33.86 23.20
N PRO A 32 48.47 -33.71 22.15
CA PRO A 32 47.96 -32.38 21.75
C PRO A 32 47.21 -31.64 22.89
N VAL A 33 46.56 -32.39 23.79
CA VAL A 33 45.84 -31.86 24.94
C VAL A 33 46.79 -31.18 25.90
N PHE A 34 47.96 -31.79 26.24
CA PHE A 34 48.97 -31.15 27.06
C PHE A 34 49.45 -29.83 26.45
N ASN A 35 49.79 -29.84 25.15
CA ASN A 35 50.25 -28.62 24.47
C ASN A 35 49.18 -27.51 24.46
N LYS A 36 47.88 -27.84 24.35
CA LYS A 36 46.76 -26.91 24.44
C LYS A 36 46.68 -26.22 25.81
N TYR A 37 47.00 -26.93 26.89
CA TYR A 37 46.86 -26.41 28.24
C TYR A 37 48.22 -26.15 28.94
N ALA A 38 49.36 -26.29 28.26
CA ALA A 38 50.71 -26.16 28.83
C ALA A 38 50.90 -24.85 29.60
N ASP A 39 50.54 -23.72 29.00
CA ASP A 39 50.65 -22.40 29.62
C ASP A 39 49.81 -22.27 30.90
N ILE A 40 48.64 -22.91 30.94
CA ILE A 40 47.77 -22.91 32.12
C ILE A 40 48.34 -23.78 33.21
N ILE A 41 48.88 -24.96 32.85
CA ILE A 41 49.48 -25.90 33.78
C ILE A 41 50.74 -25.31 34.39
N GLU A 42 51.57 -24.63 33.59
CA GLU A 42 52.81 -23.98 34.09
C GLU A 42 52.54 -22.80 35.02
N ARG A 43 51.43 -22.08 34.84
CA ARG A 43 51.05 -20.94 35.68
C ARG A 43 50.21 -21.34 36.90
N ALA A 44 49.74 -22.58 36.96
CA ALA A 44 48.88 -23.05 38.02
C ALA A 44 49.64 -23.15 39.33
N GLU A 45 49.08 -22.57 40.38
CA GLU A 45 49.66 -22.78 41.75
C GLU A 45 49.46 -24.23 42.17
N PRO A 46 50.55 -24.87 42.74
CA PRO A 46 50.45 -26.24 43.17
C PRO A 46 49.48 -26.38 44.35
N LYS A 47 48.42 -27.15 44.17
CA LYS A 47 47.47 -27.46 45.25
C LYS A 47 47.55 -28.94 45.59
N LYS A 48 47.48 -29.23 46.92
CA LYS A 48 47.39 -30.61 47.39
C LYS A 48 46.05 -31.21 46.90
N THR A 49 46.13 -32.37 46.29
CA THR A 49 44.95 -33.11 45.80
C THR A 49 45.08 -34.58 46.26
N ASN A 50 43.96 -35.24 46.46
CA ASN A 50 43.89 -36.65 46.78
C ASN A 50 43.87 -37.56 45.55
N TYR A 51 43.93 -36.97 44.34
CA TYR A 51 43.91 -37.68 43.07
C TYR A 51 45.33 -38.06 42.66
N SER A 52 45.47 -39.25 42.08
CA SER A 52 46.74 -39.63 41.48
C SER A 52 47.07 -38.82 40.23
N VAL A 53 48.32 -38.67 39.87
CA VAL A 53 48.71 -37.96 38.60
C VAL A 53 48.08 -38.62 37.39
N MET A 54 47.96 -39.94 37.38
CA MET A 54 47.35 -40.68 36.30
C MET A 54 45.83 -40.38 36.16
N ASP A 55 45.13 -40.28 37.32
CA ASP A 55 43.71 -39.93 37.31
C ASP A 55 43.46 -38.51 36.79
N LEU A 56 44.32 -37.55 37.24
CA LEU A 56 44.21 -36.17 36.76
C LEU A 56 44.47 -36.06 35.25
N CYS A 57 45.47 -36.73 34.72
CA CYS A 57 45.75 -36.77 33.30
C CYS A 57 44.60 -37.41 32.51
N THR A 58 44.03 -38.51 33.01
CA THR A 58 42.92 -39.22 32.39
C THR A 58 41.64 -38.36 32.40
N GLN A 59 41.38 -37.68 33.51
CA GLN A 59 40.24 -36.75 33.62
C GLN A 59 40.38 -35.57 32.66
N LEU A 60 41.59 -35.01 32.51
CA LEU A 60 41.82 -33.90 31.58
C LEU A 60 41.59 -34.33 30.13
N LEU A 61 42.10 -35.50 29.73
CA LEU A 61 41.86 -36.08 28.41
C LEU A 61 40.38 -36.31 28.15
N LYS A 62 39.68 -36.89 29.11
CA LYS A 62 38.24 -37.14 29.01
C LYS A 62 37.44 -35.83 28.92
N ASN A 63 37.77 -34.86 29.73
CA ASN A 63 37.10 -33.55 29.74
C ASN A 63 37.37 -32.79 28.43
N ASP A 64 38.57 -32.84 27.87
CA ASP A 64 38.88 -32.22 26.59
C ASP A 64 38.11 -32.88 25.43
N SER A 65 38.01 -34.24 25.40
CA SER A 65 37.23 -34.94 24.44
C SER A 65 35.74 -34.54 24.52
N HIS A 66 35.17 -34.56 25.72
CA HIS A 66 33.77 -34.14 25.95
C HIS A 66 33.56 -32.68 25.56
N PHE A 67 34.47 -31.77 25.93
CA PHE A 67 34.39 -30.39 25.49
C PHE A 67 34.38 -30.26 23.97
N ASN A 68 35.25 -30.96 23.26
CA ASN A 68 35.32 -30.90 21.81
C ASN A 68 34.05 -31.46 21.14
N GLU A 69 33.45 -32.52 21.72
CA GLU A 69 32.17 -33.05 21.25
C GLU A 69 31.02 -32.05 21.43
N GLU A 70 30.88 -31.48 22.62
CA GLU A 70 29.86 -30.47 22.93
C GLU A 70 30.06 -29.20 22.12
N TYR A 71 31.32 -28.76 21.95
CA TYR A 71 31.63 -27.59 21.14
C TYR A 71 31.29 -27.80 19.64
N THR A 72 31.56 -28.98 19.13
CA THR A 72 31.17 -29.33 17.74
C THR A 72 29.65 -29.34 17.56
N ALA A 73 28.93 -29.90 18.55
CA ALA A 73 27.48 -29.88 18.56
C ALA A 73 26.92 -28.43 18.61
N PHE A 74 27.52 -27.59 19.47
CA PHE A 74 27.19 -26.19 19.59
C PHE A 74 27.41 -25.41 18.26
N GLN A 75 28.57 -25.61 17.62
CA GLN A 75 28.85 -25.00 16.31
C GLN A 75 27.78 -25.39 15.28
N ARG A 76 27.42 -26.69 15.25
CA ARG A 76 26.38 -27.18 14.35
C ARG A 76 25.03 -26.46 14.60
N TYR A 77 24.58 -26.36 15.85
CA TYR A 77 23.32 -25.68 16.18
C TYR A 77 23.34 -24.20 15.81
N VAL A 78 24.44 -23.50 16.06
CA VAL A 78 24.58 -22.09 15.69
C VAL A 78 24.55 -21.90 14.17
N ASN A 79 25.25 -22.77 13.42
CA ASN A 79 25.28 -22.71 11.97
C ASN A 79 23.92 -23.06 11.35
N GLU A 80 23.21 -24.06 11.88
CA GLU A 80 21.85 -24.41 11.46
C GLU A 80 20.88 -23.25 11.73
N PHE A 81 20.96 -22.61 12.89
CA PHE A 81 20.16 -21.43 13.22
C PHE A 81 20.44 -20.28 12.25
N ALA A 82 21.70 -19.90 12.08
CA ALA A 82 22.10 -18.82 11.19
C ALA A 82 21.73 -19.11 9.73
N GLY A 83 21.84 -20.39 9.30
CA GLY A 83 21.45 -20.82 7.96
C GLY A 83 19.96 -20.70 7.65
N LYS A 84 19.09 -21.05 8.62
CA LYS A 84 17.63 -20.95 8.48
C LYS A 84 17.15 -19.51 8.26
N PHE A 85 17.82 -18.53 8.85
CA PHE A 85 17.40 -17.14 8.85
C PHE A 85 18.28 -16.23 7.98
N ARG A 86 19.14 -16.79 7.14
CA ARG A 86 20.14 -16.04 6.35
C ARG A 86 19.53 -14.98 5.42
N LEU A 87 18.38 -15.27 4.81
CA LEU A 87 17.71 -14.38 3.85
C LEU A 87 16.78 -13.37 4.51
N GLU A 88 16.33 -13.62 5.75
CA GLU A 88 15.34 -12.82 6.46
C GLU A 88 15.87 -12.32 7.83
N ASN A 89 17.19 -12.25 7.95
CA ASN A 89 17.84 -11.93 9.22
C ASN A 89 17.88 -10.42 9.47
N HIS A 90 16.76 -9.86 9.92
CA HIS A 90 16.66 -8.45 10.31
C HIS A 90 17.45 -8.09 11.59
N PHE A 91 17.93 -9.08 12.34
CA PHE A 91 18.65 -8.90 13.60
C PHE A 91 20.16 -9.04 13.48
N ASN A 92 20.68 -9.21 12.27
CA ASN A 92 22.13 -9.34 11.97
C ASN A 92 22.84 -10.48 12.73
N PHE A 93 22.16 -11.56 13.08
CA PHE A 93 22.79 -12.77 13.64
C PHE A 93 23.50 -13.54 12.53
N ILE A 94 24.69 -13.07 12.17
CA ILE A 94 25.52 -13.66 11.11
C ILE A 94 26.75 -14.27 11.76
N ILE A 95 27.09 -15.49 11.37
CA ILE A 95 28.33 -16.14 11.71
C ILE A 95 29.03 -16.60 10.43
N ARG A 96 30.36 -16.49 10.39
CA ARG A 96 31.17 -16.95 9.27
C ARG A 96 31.51 -18.43 9.43
N ASN A 97 31.74 -19.13 8.32
CA ASN A 97 32.10 -20.55 8.34
C ASN A 97 33.46 -20.81 8.99
N ASP A 98 34.34 -19.79 8.99
CA ASP A 98 35.69 -19.82 9.56
C ASP A 98 35.76 -19.12 10.93
N ALA A 99 34.61 -18.93 11.58
CA ALA A 99 34.55 -18.24 12.85
C ALA A 99 35.32 -18.95 13.95
N THR A 100 35.99 -18.17 14.79
CA THR A 100 36.73 -18.64 15.96
C THR A 100 35.79 -19.04 17.09
N GLN A 101 36.31 -19.77 18.09
CA GLN A 101 35.55 -20.13 19.28
C GLN A 101 34.95 -18.89 19.97
N GLY A 102 35.71 -17.81 20.11
CA GLY A 102 35.22 -16.57 20.74
C GLY A 102 34.09 -15.88 19.95
N GLU A 103 34.05 -16.05 18.63
CA GLU A 103 32.95 -15.52 17.80
C GLU A 103 31.67 -16.35 17.99
N TYR A 104 31.76 -17.67 18.10
CA TYR A 104 30.63 -18.53 18.45
C TYR A 104 30.07 -18.23 19.85
N GLU A 105 30.92 -18.07 20.83
CA GLU A 105 30.53 -17.70 22.21
C GLU A 105 29.85 -16.33 22.23
N ARG A 106 30.40 -15.33 21.52
CA ARG A 106 29.82 -13.99 21.41
C ARG A 106 28.46 -14.02 20.71
N PHE A 107 28.35 -14.82 19.66
CA PHE A 107 27.07 -15.04 18.97
C PHE A 107 26.00 -15.56 19.96
N ALA A 108 26.32 -16.61 20.72
CA ALA A 108 25.40 -17.18 21.70
C ALA A 108 25.05 -16.21 22.83
N GLN A 109 26.03 -15.44 23.33
CA GLN A 109 25.79 -14.41 24.34
C GLN A 109 24.88 -13.31 23.83
N ASN A 110 25.07 -12.83 22.59
CA ASN A 110 24.23 -11.83 21.96
C ASN A 110 22.81 -12.35 21.77
N LEU A 111 22.64 -13.59 21.31
CA LEU A 111 21.33 -14.22 21.15
C LEU A 111 20.62 -14.38 22.49
N ARG A 112 21.35 -14.82 23.53
CA ARG A 112 20.82 -14.94 24.88
C ARG A 112 20.37 -13.58 25.45
N SER A 113 21.19 -12.54 25.26
CA SER A 113 20.85 -11.16 25.65
C SER A 113 19.58 -10.68 24.92
N PHE A 114 19.53 -10.90 23.61
CA PHE A 114 18.38 -10.55 22.79
C PHE A 114 17.08 -11.20 23.29
N ILE A 115 17.12 -12.48 23.68
CA ILE A 115 15.98 -13.20 24.24
C ILE A 115 15.61 -12.66 25.63
N ASN A 116 16.61 -12.49 26.50
CA ASN A 116 16.37 -12.05 27.87
C ASN A 116 15.88 -10.61 27.99
N GLU A 117 16.25 -9.75 27.05
CA GLU A 117 15.79 -8.36 26.98
C GLU A 117 14.41 -8.22 26.29
N ALA A 118 13.73 -9.33 26.04
CA ALA A 118 12.43 -9.37 25.34
C ALA A 118 12.42 -8.61 24.02
N LYS A 119 13.56 -8.56 23.34
CA LYS A 119 13.70 -7.82 22.07
C LYS A 119 12.80 -8.36 20.95
N ILE A 120 12.49 -9.66 20.99
CA ILE A 120 11.57 -10.30 20.05
C ILE A 120 10.17 -9.74 20.25
N GLU A 121 9.71 -9.68 21.50
CA GLU A 121 8.39 -9.16 21.87
C GLU A 121 8.27 -7.69 21.52
N LEU A 122 9.30 -6.90 21.83
CA LEU A 122 9.36 -5.47 21.46
C LEU A 122 9.31 -5.29 19.94
N SER A 123 10.08 -6.06 19.18
CA SER A 123 10.10 -5.99 17.73
C SER A 123 8.78 -6.42 17.10
N ILE A 124 8.08 -7.41 17.65
CA ILE A 124 6.73 -7.81 17.25
C ILE A 124 5.77 -6.66 17.51
N ALA A 125 5.82 -6.02 18.67
CA ALA A 125 4.96 -4.89 19.03
C ALA A 125 5.20 -3.67 18.12
N GLU A 126 6.46 -3.33 17.86
CA GLU A 126 6.83 -2.25 16.94
C GLU A 126 6.32 -2.52 15.51
N THR A 127 6.53 -3.75 15.03
CA THR A 127 6.04 -4.14 13.69
C THR A 127 4.53 -4.08 13.61
N ALA A 128 3.81 -4.57 14.62
CA ALA A 128 2.35 -4.49 14.69
C ALA A 128 1.87 -3.03 14.70
N THR A 129 2.56 -2.16 15.45
CA THR A 129 2.28 -0.71 15.47
C THR A 129 2.46 -0.09 14.09
N GLN A 130 3.57 -0.39 13.39
CA GLN A 130 3.82 0.12 12.05
C GLN A 130 2.76 -0.35 11.05
N ILE A 131 2.39 -1.64 11.08
CA ILE A 131 1.30 -2.18 10.26
C ILE A 131 -0.01 -1.44 10.56
N GLY A 132 -0.30 -1.21 11.84
CA GLY A 132 -1.47 -0.44 12.28
C GLY A 132 -1.48 0.97 11.69
N LEU A 133 -0.37 1.71 11.79
CA LEU A 133 -0.24 3.06 11.25
C LEU A 133 -0.41 3.11 9.73
N VAL A 134 0.21 2.18 8.99
CA VAL A 134 0.08 2.11 7.54
C VAL A 134 -1.35 1.80 7.13
N THR A 135 -1.98 0.80 7.73
CA THR A 135 -3.37 0.42 7.42
C THR A 135 -4.35 1.52 7.80
N ASP A 136 -4.11 2.25 8.89
CA ASP A 136 -4.93 3.39 9.30
C ASP A 136 -4.80 4.58 8.34
N SER A 137 -3.58 4.89 7.91
CA SER A 137 -3.33 5.90 6.88
C SER A 137 -4.06 5.58 5.59
N ILE A 138 -3.98 4.33 5.12
CA ILE A 138 -4.70 3.86 3.93
C ILE A 138 -6.21 3.99 4.14
N ALA A 139 -6.75 3.50 5.26
CA ALA A 139 -8.18 3.57 5.55
C ALA A 139 -8.69 5.02 5.59
N THR A 140 -7.90 5.94 6.13
CA THR A 140 -8.23 7.37 6.16
C THR A 140 -8.29 7.94 4.76
N LYS A 141 -7.29 7.65 3.91
CA LYS A 141 -7.28 8.11 2.53
C LYS A 141 -8.42 7.52 1.70
N VAL A 142 -8.76 6.27 1.91
CA VAL A 142 -9.92 5.64 1.23
C VAL A 142 -11.23 6.27 1.67
N ARG A 143 -11.39 6.65 2.95
CA ARG A 143 -12.56 7.39 3.43
C ARG A 143 -12.67 8.78 2.78
N GLU A 144 -11.54 9.50 2.68
CA GLU A 144 -11.50 10.79 1.96
C GLU A 144 -11.95 10.63 0.50
N LEU A 145 -11.47 9.59 -0.20
CA LEU A 145 -11.88 9.27 -1.56
C LEU A 145 -13.37 8.87 -1.67
N SER A 146 -13.87 8.10 -0.72
CA SER A 146 -15.29 7.75 -0.64
C SER A 146 -16.16 8.99 -0.43
N GLY A 147 -15.72 9.94 0.41
CA GLY A 147 -16.40 11.24 0.57
C GLY A 147 -16.44 12.07 -0.72
N GLN A 148 -15.45 11.94 -1.61
CA GLN A 148 -15.52 12.56 -2.94
C GLN A 148 -16.55 11.83 -3.83
N LYS A 149 -16.67 10.52 -3.74
CA LYS A 149 -17.71 9.76 -4.44
C LYS A 149 -19.10 10.24 -4.04
N ASP A 150 -19.36 10.43 -2.77
CA ASP A 150 -20.65 10.92 -2.26
C ASP A 150 -20.98 12.31 -2.81
N LYS A 151 -20.00 13.20 -2.91
CA LYS A 151 -20.18 14.52 -3.56
C LYS A 151 -20.52 14.38 -5.04
N ILE A 152 -19.83 13.49 -5.77
CA ILE A 152 -20.13 13.24 -7.18
C ILE A 152 -21.55 12.66 -7.33
N GLN A 153 -21.92 11.70 -6.49
CA GLN A 153 -23.26 11.13 -6.47
C GLN A 153 -24.33 12.19 -6.18
N HIS A 154 -24.06 13.12 -5.26
CA HIS A 154 -24.95 14.25 -5.00
C HIS A 154 -25.12 15.13 -6.24
N ILE A 155 -24.01 15.49 -6.91
CA ILE A 155 -24.06 16.27 -8.16
C ILE A 155 -24.87 15.53 -9.23
N ILE A 156 -24.69 14.22 -9.38
CA ILE A 156 -25.46 13.40 -10.32
C ILE A 156 -26.96 13.46 -9.99
N THR A 157 -27.31 13.42 -8.72
CA THR A 157 -28.71 13.55 -8.28
C THR A 157 -29.29 14.91 -8.66
N LEU A 158 -28.54 15.99 -8.40
CA LEU A 158 -28.94 17.35 -8.77
C LEU A 158 -29.12 17.50 -10.30
N ILE A 159 -28.21 16.90 -11.09
CA ILE A 159 -28.33 16.87 -12.56
C ILE A 159 -29.62 16.16 -12.98
N ALA A 160 -29.90 15.00 -12.40
CA ALA A 160 -31.10 14.22 -12.71
C ALA A 160 -32.39 14.97 -12.33
N GLU A 161 -32.38 15.69 -11.22
CA GLU A 161 -33.52 16.51 -10.80
C GLU A 161 -33.71 17.74 -11.70
N ASP A 162 -32.61 18.42 -12.05
CA ASP A 162 -32.66 19.58 -12.95
C ASP A 162 -33.14 19.17 -14.36
N PHE A 163 -32.71 18.00 -14.80
CA PHE A 163 -33.15 17.45 -16.09
C PHE A 163 -34.65 17.11 -16.10
N LYS A 164 -35.17 16.52 -15.00
CA LYS A 164 -36.61 16.25 -14.86
C LYS A 164 -37.48 17.50 -14.90
N LYS A 165 -36.96 18.65 -14.42
CA LYS A 165 -37.65 19.95 -14.45
C LYS A 165 -37.54 20.65 -15.80
N ALA A 166 -36.69 20.16 -16.68
CA ALA A 166 -36.51 20.68 -17.99
C ALA A 166 -37.68 20.16 -18.87
N GLU A 167 -38.66 21.01 -19.11
CA GLU A 167 -39.76 20.76 -20.03
C GLU A 167 -39.24 20.85 -21.46
N PHE A 168 -38.81 19.73 -22.02
CA PHE A 168 -38.69 19.56 -23.48
C PHE A 168 -40.08 19.22 -24.03
N GLU A 169 -41.08 20.10 -23.72
CA GLU A 169 -42.49 19.79 -23.89
C GLU A 169 -42.93 19.62 -25.34
N GLU A 170 -42.27 20.28 -26.26
CA GLU A 170 -42.69 20.25 -27.66
C GLU A 170 -42.09 19.13 -28.49
N SER A 171 -40.87 18.66 -28.17
CA SER A 171 -40.18 17.71 -29.05
C SER A 171 -40.15 16.26 -28.58
N LYS A 172 -40.37 15.96 -27.30
CA LYS A 172 -40.22 14.61 -26.67
C LYS A 172 -39.00 13.84 -27.16
N LEU A 173 -37.97 14.56 -27.64
CA LEU A 173 -36.84 13.94 -28.28
C LEU A 173 -36.03 13.13 -27.29
N ILE A 174 -35.70 13.73 -26.16
CA ILE A 174 -34.99 13.06 -25.06
C ILE A 174 -35.97 12.88 -23.91
N GLU A 175 -36.39 11.63 -23.70
CA GLU A 175 -37.34 11.33 -22.62
C GLU A 175 -36.64 11.32 -21.25
N PHE A 176 -35.42 10.80 -21.22
CA PHE A 176 -34.59 10.85 -19.99
C PHE A 176 -33.11 10.70 -20.29
N ILE A 177 -32.31 11.27 -19.38
CA ILE A 177 -30.89 11.00 -19.20
C ILE A 177 -30.70 10.50 -17.75
N LYS A 178 -30.32 9.26 -17.59
CA LYS A 178 -29.97 8.68 -16.31
C LYS A 178 -28.45 8.51 -16.22
N ILE A 179 -27.87 8.96 -15.13
CA ILE A 179 -26.44 8.85 -14.86
C ILE A 179 -26.27 8.00 -13.62
N ARG A 180 -25.35 7.06 -13.66
CA ARG A 180 -25.03 6.16 -12.57
C ARG A 180 -23.53 6.17 -12.34
N LEU A 181 -23.12 6.24 -11.07
CA LEU A 181 -21.74 6.13 -10.64
C LEU A 181 -21.52 4.70 -10.15
N GLU A 182 -20.58 3.99 -10.74
CA GLU A 182 -20.18 2.66 -10.33
C GLU A 182 -18.71 2.66 -9.87
N ASP A 183 -18.34 1.73 -9.02
CA ASP A 183 -16.94 1.52 -8.67
C ASP A 183 -16.22 0.91 -9.87
N SER A 184 -15.04 1.41 -10.15
CA SER A 184 -14.20 0.91 -11.23
C SER A 184 -13.68 -0.50 -10.91
N ASP A 185 -13.32 -1.25 -11.94
CA ASP A 185 -12.68 -2.56 -11.81
C ASP A 185 -11.18 -2.47 -11.44
N ASN A 186 -10.69 -1.29 -11.08
CA ASN A 186 -9.29 -1.08 -10.72
C ASN A 186 -8.87 -1.96 -9.54
N LYS A 187 -7.88 -2.83 -9.78
CA LYS A 187 -7.37 -3.82 -8.81
C LYS A 187 -6.80 -3.18 -7.54
N VAL A 188 -6.09 -2.05 -7.71
CA VAL A 188 -5.49 -1.31 -6.58
C VAL A 188 -6.58 -0.72 -5.69
N TYR A 189 -7.60 -0.09 -6.29
CA TYR A 189 -8.71 0.48 -5.54
C TYR A 189 -9.50 -0.58 -4.76
N LYS A 190 -9.76 -1.74 -5.38
CA LYS A 190 -10.41 -2.87 -4.68
C LYS A 190 -9.61 -3.36 -3.47
N LEU A 191 -8.27 -3.38 -3.57
CA LEU A 191 -7.40 -3.75 -2.46
C LEU A 191 -7.37 -2.67 -1.38
N LEU A 192 -7.35 -1.38 -1.76
CA LEU A 192 -7.45 -0.28 -0.80
C LEU A 192 -8.75 -0.34 0.02
N LYS A 193 -9.90 -0.62 -0.63
CA LYS A 193 -11.19 -0.84 0.07
C LYS A 193 -11.13 -2.03 1.02
N ARG A 194 -10.56 -3.16 0.60
CA ARG A 194 -10.40 -4.33 1.49
C ARG A 194 -9.53 -4.03 2.71
N ILE A 195 -8.51 -3.20 2.56
CA ILE A 195 -7.67 -2.77 3.70
C ILE A 195 -8.47 -1.85 4.63
N GLN A 196 -9.31 -0.96 4.09
CA GLN A 196 -10.21 -0.14 4.89
C GLN A 196 -11.20 -1.00 5.67
N GLU A 197 -11.90 -1.92 5.02
CA GLU A 197 -12.84 -2.86 5.64
C GLU A 197 -12.15 -3.69 6.72
N PHE A 198 -10.97 -4.24 6.40
CA PHE A 198 -10.15 -4.97 7.37
C PHE A 198 -9.81 -4.11 8.59
N ARG A 199 -9.47 -2.82 8.39
CA ARG A 199 -9.16 -1.89 9.49
C ARG A 199 -10.39 -1.57 10.34
N GLU A 200 -11.55 -1.41 9.73
CA GLU A 200 -12.81 -1.16 10.44
C GLU A 200 -13.24 -2.36 11.28
N GLU A 201 -13.09 -3.58 10.75
CA GLU A 201 -13.37 -4.83 11.47
C GLU A 201 -12.41 -5.09 12.64
N ASN A 202 -11.14 -4.67 12.53
CA ASN A 202 -10.09 -4.99 13.49
C ASN A 202 -9.53 -3.76 14.21
N GLY A 203 -10.20 -2.62 14.14
CA GLY A 203 -9.73 -1.34 14.67
C GLY A 203 -9.43 -1.34 16.16
N LEU A 204 -10.21 -2.05 16.95
CA LEU A 204 -10.02 -2.18 18.39
C LEU A 204 -8.70 -2.88 18.75
N VAL A 205 -8.30 -3.88 17.98
CA VAL A 205 -7.07 -4.65 18.22
C VAL A 205 -5.81 -3.78 18.05
N TYR A 206 -5.82 -2.85 17.11
CA TYR A 206 -4.68 -1.97 16.85
C TYR A 206 -4.66 -0.71 17.72
N ASN A 207 -5.82 -0.24 18.21
CA ASN A 207 -5.91 0.95 19.06
C ASN A 207 -5.63 0.66 20.54
N GLU A 208 -5.93 -0.55 21.00
CA GLU A 208 -5.63 -0.99 22.37
C GLU A 208 -4.14 -1.31 22.58
N GLY A 209 -3.38 -1.49 21.50
CA GLY A 209 -1.99 -1.93 21.51
C GLY A 209 -0.98 -0.98 22.10
N LEU A 210 -1.30 0.30 22.33
CA LEU A 210 -0.40 1.23 23.03
C LEU A 210 -0.29 0.94 24.53
N PHE A 211 -1.24 0.17 25.09
CA PHE A 211 -1.30 -0.13 26.54
C PHE A 211 -1.47 -1.62 26.85
N ASN A 212 -1.63 -2.48 25.86
CA ASN A 212 -1.91 -3.90 26.05
C ASN A 212 -0.69 -4.74 25.72
N THR A 213 -0.04 -5.29 26.74
CA THR A 213 1.11 -6.19 26.63
C THR A 213 0.76 -7.56 26.01
N ASP A 214 -0.51 -7.82 25.73
CA ASP A 214 -0.99 -9.10 25.21
C ASP A 214 -0.96 -9.21 23.66
N PHE A 215 -0.03 -8.53 22.99
CA PHE A 215 0.21 -8.73 21.54
C PHE A 215 0.60 -10.16 21.17
N ALA A 216 0.94 -10.98 22.15
CA ALA A 216 1.35 -12.37 21.97
C ALA A 216 0.18 -13.35 21.79
N THR A 217 -1.09 -12.89 21.84
CA THR A 217 -2.23 -13.79 21.63
C THR A 217 -2.24 -14.29 20.19
N HIS A 218 -2.60 -15.56 20.03
CA HIS A 218 -2.65 -16.23 18.72
C HIS A 218 -3.54 -15.48 17.72
N LYS A 219 -4.60 -14.84 18.20
CA LYS A 219 -5.53 -14.00 17.43
C LYS A 219 -4.85 -12.76 16.83
N ASN A 220 -4.01 -12.08 17.60
CA ASN A 220 -3.32 -10.86 17.13
C ASN A 220 -2.26 -11.19 16.07
N ARG A 221 -1.60 -12.34 16.16
CA ARG A 221 -0.67 -12.81 15.12
C ARG A 221 -1.39 -13.12 13.81
N GLU A 222 -2.57 -13.73 13.88
CA GLU A 222 -3.37 -14.02 12.70
C GLU A 222 -3.84 -12.75 12.01
N ILE A 223 -4.33 -11.77 12.76
CA ILE A 223 -4.74 -10.46 12.24
C ILE A 223 -3.57 -9.74 11.57
N SER A 224 -2.42 -9.68 12.23
CA SER A 224 -1.21 -9.07 11.66
C SER A 224 -0.75 -9.79 10.38
N SER A 225 -0.80 -11.11 10.35
CA SER A 225 -0.47 -11.90 9.15
C SER A 225 -1.42 -11.60 7.97
N ARG A 226 -2.72 -11.43 8.24
CA ARG A 226 -3.71 -11.04 7.22
C ARG A 226 -3.44 -9.62 6.71
N ALA A 227 -3.11 -8.69 7.60
CA ALA A 227 -2.75 -7.31 7.23
C ALA A 227 -1.52 -7.29 6.30
N VAL A 228 -0.44 -8.01 6.67
CA VAL A 228 0.76 -8.12 5.84
C VAL A 228 0.45 -8.68 4.46
N LYS A 229 -0.38 -9.72 4.37
CA LYS A 229 -0.81 -10.29 3.08
C LYS A 229 -1.55 -9.27 2.22
N LEU A 230 -2.45 -8.50 2.79
CA LEU A 230 -3.18 -7.45 2.08
C LEU A 230 -2.23 -6.34 1.57
N LEU A 231 -1.29 -5.91 2.42
CA LEU A 231 -0.29 -4.91 2.04
C LEU A 231 0.65 -5.42 0.94
N ASP A 232 1.06 -6.69 0.99
CA ASP A 232 1.88 -7.29 -0.05
C ASP A 232 1.13 -7.45 -1.39
N GLN A 233 -0.14 -7.82 -1.35
CA GLN A 233 -1.01 -7.82 -2.52
C GLN A 233 -1.15 -6.41 -3.12
N LEU A 234 -1.32 -5.39 -2.26
CA LEU A 234 -1.38 -3.99 -2.70
C LEU A 234 -0.07 -3.56 -3.35
N ARG A 235 1.08 -3.87 -2.71
CA ARG A 235 2.41 -3.58 -3.27
C ARG A 235 2.60 -4.21 -4.65
N THR A 236 2.19 -5.45 -4.80
CA THR A 236 2.28 -6.18 -6.07
C THR A 236 1.39 -5.53 -7.13
N ALA A 237 0.14 -5.22 -6.79
CA ALA A 237 -0.80 -4.58 -7.70
C ALA A 237 -0.32 -3.18 -8.15
N ILE A 238 0.29 -2.40 -7.25
CA ILE A 238 0.90 -1.09 -7.61
C ILE A 238 2.07 -1.27 -8.56
N LYS A 239 2.92 -2.29 -8.35
CA LYS A 239 4.05 -2.57 -9.26
C LYS A 239 3.61 -3.05 -10.64
N GLU A 240 2.50 -3.78 -10.73
CA GLU A 240 1.91 -4.23 -11.99
C GLU A 240 1.22 -3.08 -12.75
N GLN A 241 0.81 -2.04 -12.06
CA GLN A 241 0.18 -0.87 -12.62
C GLN A 241 1.29 0.11 -13.02
N GLU A 242 1.49 0.34 -14.32
CA GLU A 242 2.53 1.25 -14.86
C GLU A 242 2.29 2.73 -14.50
N GLN A 243 1.18 3.05 -13.84
CA GLN A 243 0.82 4.42 -13.44
C GLN A 243 1.30 4.74 -12.03
N GLU A 244 2.03 5.82 -11.88
CA GLU A 244 2.53 6.32 -10.58
C GLU A 244 1.43 6.94 -9.71
N GLU A 245 0.30 7.36 -10.30
CA GLU A 245 -0.79 8.05 -9.61
C GLU A 245 -2.13 7.38 -9.89
N ILE A 246 -2.96 7.25 -8.85
CA ILE A 246 -4.38 6.88 -8.97
C ILE A 246 -5.18 8.16 -9.09
N ARG A 247 -5.87 8.34 -10.22
CA ARG A 247 -6.74 9.48 -10.47
C ARG A 247 -8.18 9.13 -10.08
N LEU A 248 -9.02 10.15 -9.86
CA LEU A 248 -10.42 9.96 -9.52
C LEU A 248 -11.18 9.15 -10.59
N GLN A 249 -10.84 9.33 -11.86
CA GLN A 249 -11.38 8.56 -12.98
C GLN A 249 -11.03 7.07 -12.95
N ASP A 250 -9.98 6.67 -12.22
CA ASP A 250 -9.56 5.27 -12.07
C ASP A 250 -10.34 4.57 -10.96
N LEU A 251 -11.05 5.35 -10.12
CA LEU A 251 -11.81 4.84 -8.98
C LEU A 251 -13.29 4.62 -9.29
N PHE A 252 -13.84 5.44 -10.18
CA PHE A 252 -15.27 5.45 -10.48
C PHE A 252 -15.50 5.54 -11.96
N GLU A 253 -16.56 4.87 -12.41
CA GLU A 253 -17.03 4.89 -13.78
C GLU A 253 -18.41 5.52 -13.84
N LEU A 254 -18.57 6.46 -14.78
CA LEU A 254 -19.88 7.02 -15.10
C LEU A 254 -20.54 6.18 -16.19
N LYS A 255 -21.76 5.71 -15.93
CA LYS A 255 -22.61 5.07 -16.90
C LYS A 255 -23.82 5.93 -17.19
N PHE A 256 -24.18 5.98 -18.45
CA PHE A 256 -25.28 6.76 -18.96
C PHE A 256 -26.34 5.81 -19.55
N ASN A 257 -27.60 6.10 -19.29
CA ASN A 257 -28.71 5.49 -19.99
C ASN A 257 -29.60 6.63 -20.51
N ILE A 258 -29.74 6.73 -21.81
CA ILE A 258 -30.41 7.83 -22.52
C ILE A 258 -31.50 7.23 -23.39
N LYS A 259 -32.69 7.83 -23.32
CA LYS A 259 -33.80 7.45 -24.15
C LYS A 259 -34.20 8.62 -25.08
N GLU A 260 -34.11 8.35 -26.35
CA GLU A 260 -34.48 9.23 -27.46
C GLU A 260 -35.62 8.60 -28.25
N GLY A 261 -36.85 9.10 -28.08
CA GLY A 261 -38.03 8.54 -28.76
C GLY A 261 -38.18 7.03 -28.48
N LEU A 262 -38.05 6.21 -29.52
CA LEU A 262 -38.15 4.75 -29.41
C LEU A 262 -36.81 4.07 -29.08
N ASN A 263 -35.70 4.79 -29.11
CA ASN A 263 -34.37 4.25 -28.88
C ASN A 263 -33.92 4.45 -27.44
N GLU A 264 -33.49 3.38 -26.77
CA GLU A 264 -32.87 3.40 -25.46
C GLU A 264 -31.48 2.76 -25.54
N THR A 265 -30.44 3.48 -25.05
CA THR A 265 -29.07 3.02 -25.17
C THR A 265 -28.73 1.87 -24.24
N GLY A 266 -29.53 1.66 -23.17
CA GLY A 266 -29.08 0.88 -22.03
C GLY A 266 -27.92 1.60 -21.29
N TRP A 267 -27.29 0.93 -20.33
CA TRP A 267 -26.18 1.48 -19.59
C TRP A 267 -24.88 1.39 -20.38
N THR A 268 -24.30 2.53 -20.73
CA THR A 268 -23.06 2.66 -21.50
C THR A 268 -22.09 3.65 -20.86
N HIS A 269 -20.79 3.43 -21.05
CA HIS A 269 -19.72 4.37 -20.64
C HIS A 269 -19.51 5.48 -21.70
N LYS A 270 -19.98 5.28 -22.92
CA LYS A 270 -19.75 6.19 -24.03
C LYS A 270 -21.05 6.92 -24.38
N ILE A 271 -20.97 8.24 -24.42
CA ILE A 271 -22.05 9.08 -24.90
C ILE A 271 -22.03 9.15 -26.45
N ASP A 272 -20.94 8.70 -27.08
CA ASP A 272 -20.77 8.68 -28.52
C ASP A 272 -21.52 7.48 -29.09
N SER A 273 -22.49 7.70 -29.98
CA SER A 273 -23.33 6.69 -30.66
C SER A 273 -24.73 6.47 -30.09
N ILE A 274 -25.33 7.50 -29.53
CA ILE A 274 -26.69 7.43 -29.01
C ILE A 274 -27.72 7.50 -30.16
N GLY A 275 -27.39 8.27 -31.19
CA GLY A 275 -28.27 8.49 -32.35
C GLY A 275 -27.51 9.06 -33.53
N SER A 276 -28.07 10.10 -34.17
CA SER A 276 -27.34 10.87 -35.18
C SER A 276 -26.27 11.73 -34.58
N THR A 277 -25.28 12.16 -35.36
CA THR A 277 -24.21 13.08 -34.87
C THR A 277 -24.80 14.34 -34.24
N GLY A 278 -25.89 14.86 -34.76
CA GLY A 278 -26.57 16.01 -34.18
C GLY A 278 -27.19 15.73 -32.81
N THR A 279 -27.75 14.53 -32.61
CA THR A 279 -28.28 14.09 -31.32
C THR A 279 -27.16 13.93 -30.27
N ASP A 280 -26.03 13.36 -30.65
CA ASP A 280 -24.88 13.21 -29.74
C ASP A 280 -24.37 14.57 -29.25
N ILE A 281 -24.28 15.56 -30.15
CA ILE A 281 -23.89 16.93 -29.79
C ILE A 281 -24.91 17.55 -28.83
N LEU A 282 -26.21 17.39 -29.16
CA LEU A 282 -27.29 17.91 -28.32
C LEU A 282 -27.28 17.34 -26.90
N VAL A 283 -27.13 16.02 -26.75
CA VAL A 283 -27.08 15.34 -25.45
C VAL A 283 -25.88 15.82 -24.65
N LYS A 284 -24.71 15.89 -25.28
CA LYS A 284 -23.49 16.41 -24.64
C LYS A 284 -23.70 17.87 -24.18
N ALA A 285 -24.27 18.71 -25.04
CA ALA A 285 -24.55 20.11 -24.69
C ALA A 285 -25.50 20.21 -23.49
N ILE A 286 -26.57 19.44 -23.46
CA ILE A 286 -27.53 19.43 -22.34
C ILE A 286 -26.84 19.00 -21.05
N ILE A 287 -26.02 17.95 -21.07
CA ILE A 287 -25.28 17.51 -19.90
C ILE A 287 -24.32 18.61 -19.40
N TYR A 288 -23.57 19.26 -20.31
CA TYR A 288 -22.66 20.35 -19.92
C TYR A 288 -23.40 21.57 -19.36
N ILE A 289 -24.48 21.97 -19.98
CA ILE A 289 -25.30 23.09 -19.50
C ILE A 289 -25.88 22.80 -18.12
N THR A 290 -26.36 21.57 -17.90
CA THR A 290 -26.87 21.14 -16.59
C THR A 290 -25.78 21.12 -15.52
N LEU A 291 -24.59 20.58 -15.85
CA LEU A 291 -23.42 20.63 -14.97
C LEU A 291 -23.06 22.05 -14.60
N LEU A 292 -22.94 22.95 -15.57
CA LEU A 292 -22.63 24.36 -15.32
C LEU A 292 -23.70 25.02 -14.43
N HIS A 293 -24.99 24.75 -14.66
CA HIS A 293 -26.07 25.28 -13.84
C HIS A 293 -25.98 24.78 -12.39
N VAL A 294 -25.75 23.49 -12.17
CA VAL A 294 -25.55 22.90 -10.83
C VAL A 294 -24.35 23.54 -10.12
N PHE A 295 -23.22 23.70 -10.81
CA PHE A 295 -22.05 24.35 -10.23
C PHE A 295 -22.30 25.82 -9.88
N ILE A 296 -23.00 26.57 -10.71
CA ILE A 296 -23.39 27.96 -10.43
C ILE A 296 -24.24 27.99 -9.17
N LYS A 297 -25.24 27.11 -9.09
CA LYS A 297 -26.19 27.06 -7.95
C LYS A 297 -25.49 26.69 -6.65
N GLU A 298 -24.62 25.70 -6.65
CA GLU A 298 -23.83 25.29 -5.47
C GLU A 298 -22.80 26.35 -5.05
N SER A 299 -22.22 27.08 -6.02
CA SER A 299 -21.26 28.16 -5.75
C SER A 299 -21.96 29.43 -5.26
N SER A 300 -23.25 29.63 -5.56
CA SER A 300 -24.01 30.84 -5.28
C SER A 300 -24.51 30.96 -3.83
N HIS A 301 -24.11 30.06 -2.92
CA HIS A 301 -24.43 30.18 -1.50
C HIS A 301 -23.94 31.50 -0.84
N ARG A 302 -23.27 32.37 -1.61
CA ARG A 302 -22.82 33.71 -1.20
C ARG A 302 -23.61 34.88 -1.85
N GLY A 303 -24.82 34.66 -2.31
CA GLY A 303 -25.79 35.78 -2.52
C GLY A 303 -25.65 36.58 -3.83
N SER A 304 -24.93 36.11 -4.84
CA SER A 304 -24.89 36.76 -6.16
C SER A 304 -25.58 35.91 -7.21
N THR A 305 -26.83 36.27 -7.54
CA THR A 305 -27.64 35.62 -8.58
C THR A 305 -27.38 36.11 -10.01
N ASP A 306 -26.45 37.06 -10.20
CA ASP A 306 -26.20 37.73 -11.48
C ASP A 306 -25.03 37.14 -12.30
N PHE A 307 -24.54 35.96 -11.94
CA PHE A 307 -23.51 35.30 -12.76
C PHE A 307 -24.09 34.73 -14.06
N LYS A 308 -23.71 35.32 -15.19
CA LYS A 308 -23.93 34.77 -16.52
C LYS A 308 -22.69 33.97 -16.93
N VAL A 309 -22.86 32.67 -17.12
CA VAL A 309 -21.77 31.79 -17.61
C VAL A 309 -21.91 31.66 -19.12
N HIS A 310 -20.78 31.63 -19.80
CA HIS A 310 -20.74 31.43 -21.25
C HIS A 310 -20.43 29.98 -21.54
N CYS A 311 -21.23 29.34 -22.38
CA CYS A 311 -20.97 28.00 -22.91
C CYS A 311 -20.64 28.13 -24.39
N ILE A 312 -19.45 27.65 -24.78
CA ILE A 312 -18.98 27.72 -26.17
C ILE A 312 -19.13 26.33 -26.77
N ILE A 313 -19.87 26.23 -27.88
CA ILE A 313 -20.01 24.97 -28.63
C ILE A 313 -19.63 25.27 -30.10
N ASP A 314 -18.72 24.49 -30.62
CA ASP A 314 -18.33 24.54 -32.02
C ASP A 314 -19.18 23.56 -32.82
N GLU A 315 -19.31 23.80 -34.11
CA GLU A 315 -20.01 22.96 -35.08
C GLU A 315 -21.49 22.66 -34.75
N VAL A 316 -22.24 23.59 -34.15
CA VAL A 316 -23.67 23.42 -33.88
C VAL A 316 -24.52 23.27 -35.15
N GLY A 317 -23.95 23.50 -36.32
CA GLY A 317 -24.62 23.30 -37.63
C GLY A 317 -25.08 21.88 -37.94
N GLN A 318 -24.59 20.91 -37.15
CA GLN A 318 -25.02 19.50 -37.22
C GLN A 318 -26.34 19.25 -36.45
N ILE A 319 -26.74 20.17 -35.57
CA ILE A 319 -27.99 20.11 -34.83
C ILE A 319 -29.10 20.68 -35.73
N SER A 320 -30.24 20.02 -35.74
CA SER A 320 -31.39 20.58 -36.48
C SER A 320 -31.87 21.91 -35.90
N ALA A 321 -32.44 22.79 -36.72
CA ALA A 321 -32.90 24.13 -36.30
C ALA A 321 -33.87 24.08 -35.10
N HIS A 322 -34.76 23.09 -35.09
CA HIS A 322 -35.71 22.89 -34.00
C HIS A 322 -35.00 22.54 -32.67
N TYR A 323 -34.04 21.64 -32.70
CA TYR A 323 -33.28 21.23 -31.50
C TYR A 323 -32.35 22.31 -31.02
N LEU A 324 -31.77 23.10 -31.90
CA LEU A 324 -30.94 24.24 -31.53
C LEU A 324 -31.78 25.30 -30.80
N ARG A 325 -32.99 25.57 -31.22
CA ARG A 325 -33.89 26.51 -30.58
C ARG A 325 -34.21 26.06 -29.14
N GLU A 326 -34.51 24.79 -28.95
CA GLU A 326 -34.79 24.24 -27.65
C GLU A 326 -33.57 24.29 -26.74
N LEU A 327 -32.37 23.96 -27.28
CA LEU A 327 -31.10 24.05 -26.54
C LEU A 327 -30.81 25.49 -26.08
N LEU A 328 -31.02 26.48 -26.93
CA LEU A 328 -30.85 27.89 -26.60
C LEU A 328 -31.85 28.34 -25.51
N ARG A 329 -33.11 27.90 -25.57
CA ARG A 329 -34.13 28.14 -24.54
C ARG A 329 -33.74 27.48 -23.22
N PHE A 330 -33.28 26.24 -23.30
CA PHE A 330 -32.80 25.46 -22.12
C PHE A 330 -31.63 26.15 -21.41
N ALA A 331 -30.63 26.63 -22.15
CA ALA A 331 -29.49 27.37 -21.63
C ALA A 331 -29.90 28.72 -21.01
N LYS A 332 -30.75 29.48 -21.73
CA LYS A 332 -31.27 30.77 -21.28
C LYS A 332 -32.00 30.68 -19.95
N ASN A 333 -32.85 29.66 -19.77
CA ASN A 333 -33.57 29.43 -18.51
C ASN A 333 -32.64 29.11 -17.32
N ARG A 334 -31.38 28.81 -17.59
CA ARG A 334 -30.34 28.53 -16.60
C ARG A 334 -29.29 29.63 -16.45
N ASN A 335 -29.57 30.82 -17.03
CA ASN A 335 -28.64 31.97 -17.06
C ASN A 335 -27.31 31.64 -17.75
N ILE A 336 -27.33 30.72 -18.72
CA ILE A 336 -26.18 30.36 -19.52
C ILE A 336 -26.29 31.00 -20.90
N MET A 337 -25.27 31.75 -21.29
CA MET A 337 -25.18 32.36 -22.60
C MET A 337 -24.42 31.44 -23.54
N MET A 338 -25.06 31.05 -24.64
CA MET A 338 -24.46 30.21 -25.67
C MET A 338 -23.68 31.04 -26.68
N ILE A 339 -22.44 30.62 -26.97
CA ILE A 339 -21.60 31.15 -28.06
C ILE A 339 -21.28 29.98 -28.98
N ASN A 340 -21.87 30.00 -30.16
CA ASN A 340 -21.83 28.85 -31.05
C ASN A 340 -21.07 29.15 -32.34
N GLY A 341 -20.24 28.21 -32.77
CA GLY A 341 -19.53 28.24 -34.04
C GLY A 341 -20.36 27.56 -35.14
N LEU A 342 -20.51 28.23 -36.29
CA LEU A 342 -21.16 27.69 -37.48
C LEU A 342 -20.17 27.75 -38.65
N PRO A 343 -19.76 26.63 -39.24
CA PRO A 343 -18.78 26.65 -40.34
C PRO A 343 -19.32 27.23 -41.65
N ASN A 344 -20.64 27.18 -41.87
CA ASN A 344 -21.30 27.68 -43.06
C ASN A 344 -22.60 28.41 -42.72
N LYS A 345 -23.09 29.24 -43.65
CA LYS A 345 -24.44 29.83 -43.56
C LYS A 345 -25.47 28.72 -43.69
N SER A 346 -26.12 28.39 -42.58
CA SER A 346 -27.10 27.31 -42.50
C SER A 346 -28.54 27.77 -42.27
N GLY A 347 -28.76 29.11 -42.18
CA GLY A 347 -30.03 29.67 -41.72
C GLY A 347 -30.24 29.61 -40.21
N LEU A 348 -29.34 28.92 -39.49
CA LEU A 348 -29.40 28.80 -38.03
C LEU A 348 -29.04 30.12 -37.33
N GLU A 349 -28.36 31.03 -38.03
CA GLU A 349 -28.02 32.36 -37.56
C GLU A 349 -29.24 33.18 -37.14
N ALA A 350 -30.42 32.92 -37.74
CA ALA A 350 -31.67 33.58 -37.37
C ALA A 350 -32.11 33.34 -35.93
N HIS A 351 -31.64 32.30 -35.29
CA HIS A 351 -31.95 31.99 -33.89
C HIS A 351 -31.09 32.76 -32.88
N TYR A 352 -30.08 33.54 -33.35
CA TYR A 352 -29.20 34.34 -32.53
C TYR A 352 -29.43 35.82 -32.66
N LYS A 353 -29.49 36.53 -31.55
CA LYS A 353 -29.61 37.99 -31.54
C LYS A 353 -28.37 38.69 -32.12
N PHE A 354 -27.20 38.13 -31.89
CA PHE A 354 -25.90 38.66 -32.33
C PHE A 354 -25.21 37.58 -33.15
N THR A 355 -24.74 37.93 -34.34
CA THR A 355 -23.94 37.07 -35.20
C THR A 355 -22.69 37.80 -35.65
N TYR A 356 -21.59 37.07 -35.75
CA TYR A 356 -20.32 37.57 -36.22
C TYR A 356 -19.83 36.71 -37.37
N GLN A 357 -19.71 37.32 -38.57
CA GLN A 357 -19.23 36.61 -39.74
C GLN A 357 -17.73 36.91 -39.93
N PHE A 358 -16.94 35.86 -40.01
CA PHE A 358 -15.51 35.93 -40.25
C PHE A 358 -15.22 35.71 -41.74
N ARG A 359 -14.58 36.66 -42.45
CA ARG A 359 -14.14 36.49 -43.84
C ARG A 359 -12.63 36.63 -43.90
N ARG A 360 -12.00 35.63 -44.53
CA ARG A 360 -10.57 35.72 -44.85
C ARG A 360 -10.38 36.52 -46.13
N GLU A 361 -9.55 37.53 -46.11
CA GLU A 361 -9.13 38.34 -47.25
C GLU A 361 -7.92 37.70 -47.95
N GLU A 362 -7.61 38.17 -49.18
CA GLU A 362 -6.48 37.64 -49.97
C GLU A 362 -5.10 37.83 -49.29
N ASN A 363 -4.98 38.83 -48.44
CA ASN A 363 -3.80 39.11 -47.63
C ASN A 363 -3.69 38.26 -46.32
N ASN A 364 -4.48 37.21 -46.18
CA ASN A 364 -4.63 36.38 -45.00
C ASN A 364 -5.18 37.08 -43.74
N ASN A 365 -5.59 38.34 -43.83
CA ASN A 365 -6.32 38.99 -42.76
C ASN A 365 -7.73 38.47 -42.62
N VAL A 366 -8.23 38.49 -41.38
CA VAL A 366 -9.64 38.08 -41.12
C VAL A 366 -10.43 39.33 -40.78
N ARG A 367 -11.46 39.63 -41.56
CA ARG A 367 -12.45 40.69 -41.24
C ARG A 367 -13.64 40.10 -40.53
N ILE A 368 -14.12 40.82 -39.51
CA ILE A 368 -15.31 40.48 -38.74
C ILE A 368 -16.46 41.39 -39.10
N PHE A 369 -17.57 40.80 -39.47
CA PHE A 369 -18.80 41.51 -39.80
C PHE A 369 -19.86 41.22 -38.76
N PRO A 370 -20.15 42.12 -37.81
CA PRO A 370 -21.22 41.96 -36.85
C PRO A 370 -22.57 42.20 -37.51
N SER A 371 -23.56 41.38 -37.14
CA SER A 371 -24.95 41.59 -37.52
C SER A 371 -25.86 41.43 -36.29
N ILE A 372 -26.91 42.20 -36.23
CA ILE A 372 -27.95 42.12 -35.22
C ILE A 372 -29.21 41.67 -35.90
N VAL A 373 -29.78 40.58 -35.46
CA VAL A 373 -31.07 40.08 -35.96
C VAL A 373 -32.15 40.76 -35.15
N THR A 374 -32.98 41.54 -35.84
CA THR A 374 -34.06 42.38 -35.22
C THR A 374 -35.30 41.57 -34.86
N GLU A 375 -35.55 40.46 -35.54
CA GLU A 375 -36.58 39.51 -35.20
C GLU A 375 -35.92 38.14 -35.02
N VAL A 376 -35.89 37.68 -33.75
CA VAL A 376 -35.49 36.33 -33.41
C VAL A 376 -36.76 35.50 -33.43
N GLU A 377 -36.88 34.55 -34.33
CA GLU A 377 -38.00 33.59 -34.28
C GLU A 377 -38.01 32.92 -32.90
N ALA A 378 -39.10 33.12 -32.16
CA ALA A 378 -39.30 32.66 -30.80
C ALA A 378 -39.42 31.14 -30.70
#